data_5fdfba8267690a96956ceef39fe67208
#
_entry.id   5fdfba8267690a96956ceef39fe67208
#
_cell.length_a   1.000
_cell.length_b   1.000
_cell.length_c   1.000
_cell.angle_alpha   90.00
_cell.angle_beta   90.00
_cell.angle_gamma   90.00
#
_symmetry.space_group_name_H-M   'P 1'
#
loop_
_entity.id
_entity.type
_entity.pdbx_description
1 polymer ?
#
loop_
_entity_poly.entity_id
_entity_poly.type
_entity_poly.pdbx_seq_one_letter_code
_entity_poly.pdbx_strand_id
1 'polypeptide(L)'
;MEIEKYLYAMKKRCSRRKYTNRPIDSKCVKELEDNIALHNRESGLNMKLVIGNGGELFNGFRKSYGLFVGVRNYIAMIGGKDLPNRMEKVGRFGEKTILEATAMGLSTCWVGTSYDKKTATALCKENDTLDCVIAIGYSDKKHSLKERMMEY
;
A
#
# COMPACT_ATOMS: atom_id res chain seq x y z
N MET A 1 -10.37 -1.76 -14.81
CA MET A 1 -9.58 -2.98 -15.13
C MET A 1 -10.55 -4.14 -15.40
N GLU A 2 -10.28 -4.95 -16.39
CA GLU A 2 -11.13 -6.08 -16.76
C GLU A 2 -11.06 -7.21 -15.72
N ILE A 3 -12.15 -7.99 -15.60
CA ILE A 3 -12.27 -9.08 -14.62
C ILE A 3 -11.12 -10.09 -14.71
N GLU A 4 -10.70 -10.44 -15.93
CA GLU A 4 -9.59 -11.39 -16.14
C GLU A 4 -8.27 -10.91 -15.54
N LYS A 5 -7.99 -9.61 -15.61
CA LYS A 5 -6.81 -9.01 -14.99
C LYS A 5 -6.87 -9.06 -13.47
N TYR A 6 -8.05 -8.83 -12.89
CA TYR A 6 -8.24 -8.99 -11.44
C TYR A 6 -8.02 -10.44 -11.01
N LEU A 7 -8.58 -11.41 -11.72
CA LEU A 7 -8.39 -12.83 -11.43
C LEU A 7 -6.92 -13.26 -11.53
N TYR A 8 -6.21 -12.76 -12.54
CA TYR A 8 -4.77 -12.97 -12.67
C TYR A 8 -4.01 -12.38 -11.48
N ALA A 9 -4.31 -11.13 -11.15
CA ALA A 9 -3.67 -10.44 -10.03
C ALA A 9 -3.92 -11.14 -8.69
N MET A 10 -5.13 -11.64 -8.45
CA MET A 10 -5.46 -12.41 -7.25
C MET A 10 -4.57 -13.66 -7.10
N LYS A 11 -4.27 -14.34 -8.19
CA LYS A 11 -3.38 -15.52 -8.19
C LYS A 11 -1.90 -15.16 -7.99
N LYS A 12 -1.50 -13.97 -8.42
CA LYS A 12 -0.10 -13.52 -8.36
C LYS A 12 0.25 -12.76 -7.09
N ARG A 13 -0.72 -12.08 -6.50
CA ARG A 13 -0.50 -11.24 -5.34
C ARG A 13 -0.02 -12.07 -4.15
N CYS A 14 1.04 -11.62 -3.54
CA CYS A 14 1.48 -12.07 -2.23
C CYS A 14 2.07 -10.88 -1.46
N SER A 15 2.10 -10.97 -0.15
CA SER A 15 2.73 -9.94 0.69
C SER A 15 4.24 -9.96 0.51
N ARG A 16 4.81 -8.81 0.14
CA ARG A 16 6.25 -8.64 -0.01
C ARG A 16 6.75 -7.58 0.97
N ARG A 17 7.84 -7.88 1.63
CA ARG A 17 8.39 -7.03 2.71
C ARG A 17 9.81 -6.53 2.42
N LYS A 18 10.47 -7.08 1.41
CA LYS A 18 11.78 -6.63 0.94
C LYS A 18 11.64 -6.05 -0.46
N TYR A 19 11.94 -4.76 -0.58
CA TYR A 19 11.82 -4.01 -1.83
C TYR A 19 13.19 -3.64 -2.39
N THR A 20 13.26 -3.44 -3.71
CA THR A 20 14.44 -2.97 -4.41
C THR A 20 14.51 -1.44 -4.40
N ASN A 21 15.67 -0.89 -4.77
CA ASN A 21 15.84 0.56 -4.91
C ASN A 21 15.22 1.15 -6.18
N ARG A 22 14.63 0.32 -7.03
CA ARG A 22 14.03 0.79 -8.29
C ARG A 22 12.82 1.66 -8.01
N PRO A 23 12.82 2.93 -8.49
CA PRO A 23 11.63 3.78 -8.42
C PRO A 23 10.49 3.18 -9.24
N ILE A 24 9.26 3.43 -8.83
CA ILE A 24 8.10 3.05 -9.63
C ILE A 24 8.11 3.87 -10.93
N ASP A 25 7.93 3.21 -12.07
CA ASP A 25 7.89 3.87 -13.37
C ASP A 25 6.81 4.97 -13.37
N SER A 26 7.14 6.13 -13.93
CA SER A 26 6.24 7.29 -13.93
C SER A 26 4.87 7.01 -14.54
N LYS A 27 4.81 6.15 -15.54
CA LYS A 27 3.54 5.69 -16.12
C LYS A 27 2.69 4.92 -15.12
N CYS A 28 3.31 4.05 -14.32
CA CYS A 28 2.61 3.31 -13.27
C CYS A 28 2.16 4.23 -12.13
N VAL A 29 2.98 5.20 -11.74
CA VAL A 29 2.60 6.21 -10.73
C VAL A 29 1.35 6.95 -11.17
N LYS A 30 1.32 7.43 -12.41
CA LYS A 30 0.16 8.14 -12.95
C LYS A 30 -1.09 7.27 -12.95
N GLU A 31 -0.97 6.03 -13.39
CA GLU A 31 -2.11 5.08 -13.41
C GLU A 31 -2.61 4.80 -11.99
N LEU A 32 -1.72 4.60 -11.03
CA LEU A 32 -2.07 4.44 -9.62
C LEU A 32 -2.80 5.68 -9.07
N GLU A 33 -2.29 6.86 -9.35
CA GLU A 33 -2.92 8.11 -8.91
C GLU A 33 -4.32 8.28 -9.49
N ASP A 34 -4.49 7.99 -10.78
CA ASP A 34 -5.79 8.05 -11.46
C ASP A 34 -6.78 7.03 -10.85
N ASN A 35 -6.33 5.82 -10.60
CA ASN A 35 -7.14 4.75 -9.96
C ASN A 35 -7.52 5.12 -8.52
N ILE A 36 -6.57 5.62 -7.74
CA ILE A 36 -6.81 6.06 -6.36
C ILE A 36 -7.82 7.22 -6.34
N ALA A 37 -7.68 8.19 -7.24
CA ALA A 37 -8.63 9.29 -7.35
C ALA A 37 -10.05 8.80 -7.66
N LEU A 38 -10.19 7.83 -8.57
CA LEU A 38 -11.47 7.21 -8.88
C LEU A 38 -12.04 6.48 -7.66
N HIS A 39 -11.24 5.65 -6.99
CA HIS A 39 -11.65 4.91 -5.81
C HIS A 39 -12.05 5.84 -4.64
N ASN A 40 -11.35 6.95 -4.46
CA ASN A 40 -11.71 7.96 -3.47
C ASN A 40 -13.07 8.58 -3.78
N ARG A 41 -13.35 8.90 -5.04
CA ARG A 41 -14.67 9.44 -5.44
C ARG A 41 -15.79 8.44 -5.19
N GLU A 42 -15.58 7.17 -5.50
CA GLU A 42 -16.60 6.13 -5.34
C GLU A 42 -16.84 5.76 -3.88
N SER A 43 -15.80 5.78 -3.05
CA SER A 43 -15.87 5.33 -1.66
C SER A 43 -16.11 6.45 -0.65
N GLY A 44 -15.70 7.66 -0.96
CA GLY A 44 -15.61 8.76 0.00
C GLY A 44 -14.33 8.71 0.86
N LEU A 45 -13.42 7.76 0.58
CA LEU A 45 -12.12 7.71 1.23
C LEU A 45 -11.20 8.84 0.74
N ASN A 46 -10.11 9.03 1.43
CA ASN A 46 -9.06 9.99 1.11
C ASN A 46 -7.69 9.29 1.09
N MET A 47 -7.60 8.18 0.35
CA MET A 47 -6.36 7.42 0.18
C MET A 47 -5.30 8.30 -0.47
N LYS A 48 -4.05 8.19 -0.02
CA LYS A 48 -2.92 8.97 -0.53
C LYS A 48 -1.75 8.09 -0.90
N LEU A 49 -1.28 8.22 -2.14
CA LEU A 49 -0.04 7.61 -2.60
C LEU A 49 1.12 8.52 -2.24
N VAL A 50 2.11 7.97 -1.55
CA VAL A 50 3.34 8.67 -1.17
C VAL A 50 4.52 8.00 -1.86
N ILE A 51 5.21 8.76 -2.70
CA ILE A 51 6.35 8.29 -3.50
C ILE A 51 7.64 8.83 -2.92
N GLY A 52 8.62 7.94 -2.71
CA GLY A 52 9.98 8.30 -2.32
C GLY A 52 10.21 8.52 -0.81
N ASN A 53 9.17 8.63 -0.01
CA ASN A 53 9.27 8.94 1.43
C ASN A 53 9.00 7.74 2.35
N GLY A 54 9.00 6.53 1.81
CA GLY A 54 8.76 5.31 2.60
C GLY A 54 9.79 5.07 3.69
N GLY A 55 11.02 5.56 3.50
CA GLY A 55 12.08 5.45 4.50
C GLY A 55 11.75 6.11 5.83
N GLU A 56 11.03 7.21 5.82
CA GLU A 56 10.57 7.88 7.04
C GLU A 56 9.57 7.03 7.82
N LEU A 57 8.83 6.18 7.14
CA LEU A 57 7.78 5.35 7.72
C LEU A 57 8.27 3.98 8.19
N PHE A 58 9.17 3.35 7.43
CA PHE A 58 9.54 1.94 7.60
C PHE A 58 10.98 1.69 7.99
N ASN A 59 11.90 2.59 7.72
CA ASN A 59 13.32 2.37 7.97
C ASN A 59 13.65 2.44 9.47
N GLY A 60 14.39 1.44 9.91
CA GLY A 60 14.82 1.28 11.29
C GLY A 60 13.96 0.29 12.08
N PHE A 61 14.60 -0.36 13.05
CA PHE A 61 13.97 -1.39 13.87
C PHE A 61 12.73 -0.90 14.62
N ARG A 62 12.79 0.33 15.16
CA ARG A 62 11.66 0.90 15.90
C ARG A 62 10.43 1.16 15.04
N LYS A 63 10.62 1.52 13.77
CA LYS A 63 9.53 1.89 12.87
C LYS A 63 8.79 0.69 12.31
N SER A 64 9.51 -0.37 11.96
CA SER A 64 8.94 -1.54 11.30
C SER A 64 9.26 -2.86 11.98
N TYR A 65 9.87 -2.82 13.16
CA TYR A 65 10.36 -4.02 13.88
C TYR A 65 11.28 -4.89 13.01
N GLY A 66 12.00 -4.29 12.06
CA GLY A 66 12.87 -5.00 11.12
C GLY A 66 12.13 -5.89 10.12
N LEU A 67 10.81 -5.79 10.02
CA LEU A 67 10.00 -6.60 9.10
C LEU A 67 10.10 -6.13 7.65
N PHE A 68 10.27 -4.82 7.45
CA PHE A 68 10.30 -4.20 6.13
C PHE A 68 11.70 -3.68 5.81
N VAL A 69 12.13 -3.91 4.57
CA VAL A 69 13.43 -3.47 4.05
C VAL A 69 13.24 -2.78 2.71
N GLY A 70 13.79 -1.58 2.57
CA GLY A 70 13.84 -0.86 1.30
C GLY A 70 12.50 -0.30 0.81
N VAL A 71 11.49 -0.18 1.66
CA VAL A 71 10.20 0.41 1.28
C VAL A 71 10.42 1.89 0.96
N ARG A 72 10.13 2.27 -0.28
CA ARG A 72 10.26 3.65 -0.79
C ARG A 72 8.91 4.36 -0.91
N ASN A 73 7.84 3.61 -1.08
CA ASN A 73 6.53 4.14 -1.39
C ASN A 73 5.47 3.43 -0.58
N TYR A 74 4.39 4.13 -0.29
CA TYR A 74 3.25 3.54 0.39
C TYR A 74 1.95 4.26 0.04
N ILE A 75 0.84 3.60 0.31
CA ILE A 75 -0.49 4.19 0.23
C ILE A 75 -1.02 4.32 1.65
N ALA A 76 -1.34 5.54 2.07
CA ALA A 76 -1.98 5.79 3.36
C ALA A 76 -3.49 5.61 3.21
N MET A 77 -4.06 4.68 3.98
CA MET A 77 -5.49 4.38 3.95
C MET A 77 -6.22 5.30 4.91
N ILE A 78 -6.60 6.46 4.41
CA ILE A 78 -7.20 7.57 5.16
C ILE A 78 -8.68 7.70 4.79
N GLY A 79 -9.50 7.97 5.77
CA GLY A 79 -10.89 8.32 5.59
C GLY A 79 -11.41 9.19 6.71
N GLY A 80 -12.56 9.84 6.49
CA GLY A 80 -13.21 10.63 7.52
C GLY A 80 -13.65 9.75 8.70
N LYS A 81 -13.51 10.26 9.93
CA LYS A 81 -13.93 9.55 11.13
C LYS A 81 -15.40 9.16 11.09
N ASP A 82 -16.23 9.99 10.46
CA ASP A 82 -17.67 9.81 10.35
C ASP A 82 -18.13 9.12 9.08
N LEU A 83 -17.20 8.68 8.23
CA LEU A 83 -17.54 7.99 7.00
C LEU A 83 -18.23 6.65 7.30
N PRO A 84 -19.49 6.45 6.85
CA PRO A 84 -20.18 5.18 7.07
C PRO A 84 -19.44 4.01 6.43
N ASN A 85 -19.36 2.89 7.14
CA ASN A 85 -18.71 1.66 6.68
C ASN A 85 -17.24 1.88 6.24
N ARG A 86 -16.54 2.78 6.92
CA ARG A 86 -15.18 3.15 6.56
C ARG A 86 -14.24 1.95 6.46
N MET A 87 -14.25 1.05 7.43
CA MET A 87 -13.36 -0.12 7.46
C MET A 87 -13.61 -1.08 6.30
N GLU A 88 -14.87 -1.31 5.95
CA GLU A 88 -15.25 -2.13 4.78
C GLU A 88 -14.75 -1.48 3.49
N LYS A 89 -14.90 -0.16 3.38
CA LYS A 89 -14.42 0.61 2.23
C LYS A 89 -12.90 0.57 2.11
N VAL A 90 -12.18 0.69 3.22
CA VAL A 90 -10.73 0.53 3.27
C VAL A 90 -10.32 -0.84 2.73
N GLY A 91 -10.91 -1.90 3.21
CA GLY A 91 -10.65 -3.26 2.73
C GLY A 91 -10.94 -3.43 1.25
N ARG A 92 -12.14 -3.03 0.81
CA ARG A 92 -12.58 -3.20 -0.58
C ARG A 92 -11.76 -2.39 -1.57
N PHE A 93 -11.63 -1.10 -1.34
CA PHE A 93 -10.95 -0.21 -2.29
C PHE A 93 -9.42 -0.30 -2.18
N GLY A 94 -8.90 -0.61 -1.01
CA GLY A 94 -7.49 -0.94 -0.84
C GLY A 94 -7.10 -2.20 -1.59
N GLU A 95 -7.88 -3.27 -1.51
CA GLU A 95 -7.60 -4.50 -2.26
C GLU A 95 -7.75 -4.29 -3.78
N LYS A 96 -8.73 -3.53 -4.24
CA LYS A 96 -8.81 -3.15 -5.67
C LYS A 96 -7.53 -2.46 -6.13
N THR A 97 -7.03 -1.50 -5.36
CA THR A 97 -5.78 -0.80 -5.66
C THR A 97 -4.57 -1.74 -5.65
N ILE A 98 -4.50 -2.65 -4.69
CA ILE A 98 -3.45 -3.68 -4.61
C ILE A 98 -3.47 -4.58 -5.85
N LEU A 99 -4.63 -5.04 -6.27
CA LEU A 99 -4.74 -5.90 -7.45
C LEU A 99 -4.37 -5.17 -8.75
N GLU A 100 -4.76 -3.92 -8.87
CA GLU A 100 -4.35 -3.06 -9.98
C GLU A 100 -2.83 -2.87 -10.01
N ALA A 101 -2.22 -2.60 -8.85
CA ALA A 101 -0.76 -2.51 -8.72
C ALA A 101 -0.06 -3.84 -9.08
N THR A 102 -0.60 -4.95 -8.64
CA THR A 102 -0.09 -6.30 -8.97
C THR A 102 -0.12 -6.56 -10.48
N ALA A 103 -1.20 -6.14 -11.14
CA ALA A 103 -1.31 -6.25 -12.60
C ALA A 103 -0.28 -5.39 -13.35
N MET A 104 0.20 -4.31 -12.74
CA MET A 104 1.29 -3.47 -13.26
C MET A 104 2.70 -4.05 -12.98
N GLY A 105 2.81 -5.17 -12.29
CA GLY A 105 4.09 -5.77 -11.88
C GLY A 105 4.65 -5.24 -10.58
N LEU A 106 3.87 -4.49 -9.81
CA LEU A 106 4.27 -3.98 -8.50
C LEU A 106 3.98 -5.01 -7.40
N SER A 107 4.78 -4.96 -6.35
CA SER A 107 4.59 -5.74 -5.13
C SER A 107 3.97 -4.88 -4.04
N THR A 108 3.19 -5.51 -3.17
CA THR A 108 2.43 -4.82 -2.12
C THR A 108 2.44 -5.60 -0.82
N CYS A 109 2.14 -4.92 0.27
CA CYS A 109 1.82 -5.56 1.55
C CYS A 109 0.91 -4.64 2.38
N TRP A 110 -0.18 -5.18 2.90
CA TRP A 110 -0.95 -4.54 3.94
C TRP A 110 -0.14 -4.42 5.21
N VAL A 111 -0.13 -3.24 5.84
CA VAL A 111 0.63 -2.98 7.06
C VAL A 111 -0.28 -2.30 8.09
N GLY A 112 -0.64 -3.06 9.13
CA GLY A 112 -1.54 -2.58 10.19
C GLY A 112 -0.85 -1.79 11.29
N THR A 113 0.36 -2.20 11.69
CA THR A 113 1.02 -1.65 12.89
C THR A 113 2.52 -1.41 12.77
N SER A 114 3.21 -2.11 11.86
CA SER A 114 4.69 -2.08 11.77
C SER A 114 5.22 -0.89 10.96
N TYR A 115 4.75 0.30 11.27
CA TYR A 115 5.20 1.54 10.64
C TYR A 115 5.16 2.70 11.66
N ASP A 116 5.80 3.82 11.33
CA ASP A 116 5.74 5.03 12.16
C ASP A 116 4.39 5.74 11.99
N LYS A 117 3.49 5.50 12.92
CA LYS A 117 2.13 6.05 12.89
C LYS A 117 2.10 7.58 12.91
N LYS A 118 3.02 8.21 13.61
CA LYS A 118 3.09 9.67 13.70
C LYS A 118 3.35 10.30 12.33
N THR A 119 4.31 9.76 11.59
CA THR A 119 4.64 10.22 10.23
C THR A 119 3.45 10.05 9.28
N ALA A 120 2.80 8.89 9.30
CA ALA A 120 1.65 8.63 8.42
C ALA A 120 0.42 9.46 8.80
N THR A 121 0.16 9.64 10.09
CA THR A 121 -0.97 10.43 10.59
C THR A 121 -0.86 11.91 10.23
N ALA A 122 0.37 12.42 10.05
CA ALA A 122 0.58 13.79 9.60
C ALA A 122 -0.05 14.11 8.22
N LEU A 123 -0.39 13.09 7.43
CA LEU A 123 -1.10 13.23 6.16
C LEU A 123 -2.60 13.46 6.32
N CYS A 124 -3.15 13.20 7.51
CA CYS A 124 -4.57 13.33 7.79
C CYS A 124 -4.97 14.80 8.00
N LYS A 125 -6.16 15.14 7.51
CA LYS A 125 -6.84 16.39 7.87
C LYS A 125 -7.50 16.25 9.24
N GLU A 126 -8.05 17.34 9.79
CA GLU A 126 -8.59 17.41 11.15
C GLU A 126 -9.62 16.31 11.47
N ASN A 127 -10.52 16.01 10.54
CA ASN A 127 -11.57 14.99 10.74
C ASN A 127 -11.27 13.64 10.08
N ASP A 128 -10.05 13.42 9.66
CA ASP A 128 -9.59 12.17 9.08
C ASP A 128 -9.02 11.22 10.13
N THR A 129 -9.01 9.94 9.79
CA THR A 129 -8.27 8.91 10.52
C THR A 129 -7.49 8.04 9.56
N LEU A 130 -6.32 7.59 10.00
CA LEU A 130 -5.49 6.62 9.30
C LEU A 130 -5.80 5.23 9.87
N ASP A 131 -6.29 4.32 9.03
CA ASP A 131 -6.58 2.96 9.47
C ASP A 131 -5.37 2.02 9.32
N CYS A 132 -4.67 2.13 8.21
CA CYS A 132 -3.47 1.34 7.91
C CYS A 132 -2.73 1.94 6.72
N VAL A 133 -1.61 1.31 6.33
CA VAL A 133 -0.90 1.66 5.11
C VAL A 133 -0.67 0.42 4.24
N ILE A 134 -0.41 0.62 2.96
CA ILE A 134 -0.02 -0.41 2.02
C ILE A 134 1.37 -0.06 1.51
N ALA A 135 2.36 -0.91 1.79
CA ALA A 135 3.68 -0.78 1.17
C ALA A 135 3.58 -1.17 -0.31
N ILE A 136 4.26 -0.43 -1.19
CA ILE A 136 4.18 -0.64 -2.63
C ILE A 136 5.53 -0.34 -3.32
N GLY A 137 5.89 -1.16 -4.29
CA GLY A 137 7.13 -0.99 -5.06
C GLY A 137 7.51 -2.24 -5.82
N TYR A 138 8.75 -2.27 -6.30
CA TYR A 138 9.30 -3.47 -6.92
C TYR A 138 10.03 -4.33 -5.89
N SER A 139 9.87 -5.63 -6.00
CA SER A 139 10.57 -6.62 -5.18
C SER A 139 11.38 -7.59 -6.05
N ASP A 140 12.36 -8.27 -5.44
CA ASP A 140 13.07 -9.34 -6.13
C ASP A 140 12.14 -10.50 -6.47
N LYS A 141 12.48 -11.25 -7.52
CA LYS A 141 11.72 -12.45 -7.93
C LYS A 141 11.67 -13.51 -6.84
N LYS A 142 12.75 -13.63 -6.06
CA LYS A 142 12.84 -14.58 -4.95
C LYS A 142 12.44 -13.95 -3.64
N HIS A 143 11.62 -14.64 -2.88
CA HIS A 143 11.28 -14.23 -1.51
C HIS A 143 12.52 -14.30 -0.61
N SER A 144 12.68 -13.32 0.26
CA SER A 144 13.71 -13.36 1.29
C SER A 144 13.42 -14.48 2.30
N LEU A 145 14.44 -14.87 3.07
CA LEU A 145 14.26 -15.88 4.11
C LEU A 145 13.15 -15.49 5.11
N LYS A 146 13.11 -14.22 5.52
CA LYS A 146 12.07 -13.69 6.42
C LYS A 146 10.68 -13.79 5.79
N GLU A 147 10.53 -13.43 4.53
CA GLU A 147 9.25 -13.54 3.83
C GLU A 147 8.76 -14.98 3.80
N ARG A 148 9.65 -15.93 3.48
CA ARG A 148 9.29 -17.37 3.49
C ARG A 148 8.89 -17.88 4.87
N MET A 149 9.50 -17.37 5.94
CA MET A 149 9.14 -17.75 7.31
C MET A 149 7.77 -17.19 7.76
N MET A 150 7.29 -16.15 7.11
CA MET A 150 6.01 -15.49 7.42
C MET A 150 4.82 -16.00 6.57
N GLU A 151 5.08 -16.87 5.61
CA GLU A 151 4.05 -17.44 4.73
C GLU A 151 3.24 -18.59 5.39
N TYR A 152 3.50 -18.89 6.66
CA TYR A 152 2.82 -19.95 7.42
C TYR A 152 2.04 -19.40 8.61
#